data_d1967c8ef57a00cb4a4d0dcfd36ff9ad
#
_entry.id   d1967c8ef57a00cb4a4d0dcfd36ff9ad
#
_cell.length_a   1.000
_cell.length_b   1.000
_cell.length_c   1.000
_cell.angle_alpha   90.00
_cell.angle_beta   90.00
_cell.angle_gamma   90.00
#
_symmetry.space_group_name_H-M   'P 1'
#
loop_
_entity.id
_entity.type
_entity.pdbx_description
1 polymer ?
#
loop_
_entity_poly.entity_id
_entity_poly.type
_entity_poly.pdbx_seq_one_letter_code
_entity_poly.pdbx_strand_id
1 'polypeptide(L)'
;RDVLVVVRPADYDNVAELLKKDKITLEFREELAMKAFTATAYYDSMISRYFMSKTGKESDSVTFGFKKVDELRYGENPHQRAKLYNDNFVNSFFSNYIQLNGKELSFNNLNDLNTAVELCAEFSAADDEFAAVALKHATPCGVAVGKTPAEAFRKAFEADRLSIFGGIVAMNGIVDAEAASIMKEIFLEVVAAPGFTEEALEI
;
A
#
# COMPACT_ATOMS: atom_id res chain seq x y z
N ARG A 1 16.90 -12.28 -31.84
CA ARG A 1 16.35 -11.31 -32.78
C ARG A 1 15.18 -11.86 -33.58
N ASP A 2 15.24 -13.11 -33.99
CA ASP A 2 14.27 -13.71 -34.92
C ASP A 2 13.24 -14.64 -34.23
N VAL A 3 13.31 -14.78 -32.90
CA VAL A 3 12.41 -15.60 -32.10
C VAL A 3 11.46 -14.71 -31.29
N LEU A 4 10.19 -15.12 -31.18
CA LEU A 4 9.22 -14.55 -30.24
C LEU A 4 9.23 -15.39 -28.97
N VAL A 5 9.55 -14.76 -27.84
CA VAL A 5 9.50 -15.42 -26.51
C VAL A 5 8.26 -14.92 -25.78
N VAL A 6 7.25 -15.76 -25.67
CA VAL A 6 5.94 -15.38 -25.07
C VAL A 6 5.82 -16.08 -23.72
N VAL A 7 5.87 -15.30 -22.64
CA VAL A 7 5.88 -15.80 -21.25
C VAL A 7 4.57 -15.56 -20.50
N ARG A 8 3.62 -14.86 -21.11
CA ARG A 8 2.33 -14.55 -20.49
C ARG A 8 1.17 -15.01 -21.38
N PRO A 9 0.20 -15.76 -20.88
CA PRO A 9 -0.99 -16.16 -21.64
C PRO A 9 -1.77 -14.96 -22.21
N ALA A 10 -1.78 -13.83 -21.50
CA ALA A 10 -2.44 -12.60 -21.95
C ALA A 10 -1.86 -12.01 -23.25
N ASP A 11 -0.64 -12.40 -23.65
CA ASP A 11 -0.02 -11.93 -24.90
C ASP A 11 -0.34 -12.85 -26.09
N TYR A 12 -0.94 -14.04 -25.89
CA TYR A 12 -1.14 -15.05 -26.94
C TYR A 12 -2.01 -14.56 -28.10
N ASP A 13 -3.16 -13.94 -27.81
CA ASP A 13 -4.10 -13.48 -28.84
C ASP A 13 -3.49 -12.36 -29.69
N ASN A 14 -2.81 -11.41 -29.04
CA ASN A 14 -2.11 -10.33 -29.75
C ASN A 14 -0.99 -10.86 -30.65
N VAL A 15 -0.18 -11.80 -30.15
CA VAL A 15 0.87 -12.45 -30.94
C VAL A 15 0.27 -13.18 -32.14
N ALA A 16 -0.81 -13.96 -31.94
CA ALA A 16 -1.47 -14.71 -33.01
C ALA A 16 -2.06 -13.78 -34.08
N GLU A 17 -2.65 -12.64 -33.67
CA GLU A 17 -3.19 -11.65 -34.58
C GLU A 17 -2.10 -10.98 -35.43
N LEU A 18 -1.00 -10.57 -34.81
CA LEU A 18 0.13 -9.92 -35.49
C LEU A 18 0.83 -10.88 -36.45
N LEU A 19 0.96 -12.17 -36.10
CA LEU A 19 1.48 -13.22 -36.97
C LEU A 19 0.60 -13.39 -38.21
N LYS A 20 -0.72 -13.47 -38.06
CA LYS A 20 -1.64 -13.61 -39.20
C LYS A 20 -1.57 -12.42 -40.16
N LYS A 21 -1.25 -11.24 -39.66
CA LYS A 21 -1.16 -9.99 -40.46
C LYS A 21 0.23 -9.72 -41.00
N ASP A 22 1.21 -10.57 -40.70
CA ASP A 22 2.64 -10.37 -41.00
C ASP A 22 3.16 -9.00 -40.48
N LYS A 23 2.75 -8.62 -39.28
CA LYS A 23 3.06 -7.32 -38.63
C LYS A 23 3.97 -7.42 -37.43
N ILE A 24 4.77 -8.45 -37.32
CA ILE A 24 5.75 -8.60 -36.25
C ILE A 24 6.94 -7.67 -36.49
N THR A 25 7.04 -6.62 -35.71
CA THR A 25 8.17 -5.67 -35.76
C THR A 25 9.30 -6.07 -34.82
N LEU A 26 10.47 -5.45 -34.99
CA LEU A 26 11.58 -5.64 -34.07
C LEU A 26 11.24 -5.14 -32.68
N GLU A 27 10.59 -3.98 -32.57
CA GLU A 27 10.17 -3.36 -31.31
C GLU A 27 9.24 -4.31 -30.53
N PHE A 28 8.30 -4.97 -31.22
CA PHE A 28 7.41 -5.93 -30.58
C PHE A 28 8.18 -7.16 -30.05
N ARG A 29 9.19 -7.63 -30.78
CA ARG A 29 10.07 -8.72 -30.31
C ARG A 29 10.89 -8.29 -29.10
N GLU A 30 11.39 -7.07 -29.06
CA GLU A 30 12.12 -6.50 -27.93
C GLU A 30 11.22 -6.33 -26.72
N GLU A 31 9.97 -5.92 -26.91
CA GLU A 31 8.98 -5.88 -25.83
C GLU A 31 8.74 -7.25 -25.21
N LEU A 32 8.54 -8.28 -26.04
CA LEU A 32 8.39 -9.66 -25.55
C LEU A 32 9.66 -10.17 -24.84
N ALA A 33 10.83 -9.84 -25.36
CA ALA A 33 12.10 -10.20 -24.72
C ALA A 33 12.25 -9.49 -23.37
N MET A 34 11.93 -8.21 -23.27
CA MET A 34 11.89 -7.47 -22.00
C MET A 34 10.96 -8.15 -20.99
N LYS A 35 9.74 -8.55 -21.39
CA LYS A 35 8.80 -9.28 -20.53
C LYS A 35 9.40 -10.61 -20.06
N ALA A 36 10.08 -11.34 -20.94
CA ALA A 36 10.71 -12.63 -20.61
C ALA A 36 11.84 -12.46 -19.60
N PHE A 37 12.78 -11.55 -19.83
CA PHE A 37 13.88 -11.29 -18.91
C PHE A 37 13.41 -10.72 -17.58
N THR A 38 12.39 -9.86 -17.59
CA THR A 38 11.79 -9.37 -16.33
C THR A 38 11.19 -10.52 -15.52
N ALA A 39 10.50 -11.44 -16.17
CA ALA A 39 9.89 -12.60 -15.50
C ALA A 39 10.93 -13.53 -14.90
N THR A 40 12.00 -13.86 -15.64
CA THR A 40 13.09 -14.73 -15.14
C THR A 40 13.90 -14.05 -14.05
N ALA A 41 14.26 -12.77 -14.20
CA ALA A 41 15.00 -12.03 -13.19
C ALA A 41 14.21 -11.93 -11.87
N TYR A 42 12.91 -11.66 -11.94
CA TYR A 42 12.04 -11.67 -10.75
C TYR A 42 12.04 -13.07 -10.11
N TYR A 43 11.82 -14.12 -10.89
CA TYR A 43 11.78 -15.50 -10.41
C TYR A 43 13.09 -15.92 -9.75
N ASP A 44 14.23 -15.66 -10.38
CA ASP A 44 15.55 -16.00 -9.86
C ASP A 44 15.87 -15.19 -8.59
N SER A 45 15.44 -13.94 -8.51
CA SER A 45 15.54 -13.12 -7.29
C SER A 45 14.76 -13.76 -6.13
N MET A 46 13.54 -14.23 -6.38
CA MET A 46 12.73 -14.90 -5.37
C MET A 46 13.37 -16.19 -4.88
N ILE A 47 13.91 -17.01 -5.79
CA ILE A 47 14.63 -18.25 -5.45
C ILE A 47 15.89 -17.95 -4.62
N SER A 48 16.69 -16.97 -5.04
CA SER A 48 17.91 -16.59 -4.34
C SER A 48 17.60 -16.17 -2.88
N ARG A 49 16.62 -15.32 -2.69
CA ARG A 49 16.19 -14.86 -1.36
C ARG A 49 15.60 -15.99 -0.51
N TYR A 50 14.85 -16.91 -1.11
CA TYR A 50 14.34 -18.09 -0.42
C TYR A 50 15.50 -18.94 0.14
N PHE A 51 16.52 -19.22 -0.66
CA PHE A 51 17.65 -20.02 -0.20
C PHE A 51 18.51 -19.30 0.84
N MET A 52 18.72 -18.00 0.72
CA MET A 52 19.39 -17.21 1.77
C MET A 52 18.65 -17.32 3.11
N SER A 53 17.34 -17.11 3.09
CA SER A 53 16.51 -17.26 4.29
C SER A 53 16.53 -18.69 4.86
N LYS A 54 16.43 -19.69 4.00
CA LYS A 54 16.42 -21.10 4.41
C LYS A 54 17.74 -21.59 4.99
N THR A 55 18.86 -21.11 4.46
CA THR A 55 20.20 -21.57 4.88
C THR A 55 20.79 -20.70 5.99
N GLY A 56 20.25 -19.51 6.23
CA GLY A 56 20.83 -18.51 7.14
C GLY A 56 22.20 -17.98 6.68
N LYS A 57 22.56 -18.19 5.40
CA LYS A 57 23.84 -17.74 4.84
C LYS A 57 23.65 -16.51 3.98
N GLU A 58 24.60 -15.61 4.07
CA GLU A 58 24.68 -14.42 3.23
C GLU A 58 25.39 -14.75 1.89
N SER A 59 25.11 -13.95 0.89
CA SER A 59 25.77 -13.99 -0.44
C SER A 59 26.50 -12.69 -0.67
N ASP A 60 27.58 -12.73 -1.46
CA ASP A 60 28.30 -11.53 -1.90
C ASP A 60 27.46 -10.60 -2.80
N SER A 61 26.32 -11.11 -3.28
CA SER A 61 25.37 -10.35 -4.12
C SER A 61 23.99 -10.38 -3.52
N VAL A 62 23.27 -9.24 -3.56
CA VAL A 62 21.89 -9.13 -3.12
C VAL A 62 20.99 -8.87 -4.33
N THR A 63 19.88 -9.59 -4.39
CA THR A 63 18.86 -9.42 -5.44
C THR A 63 17.54 -9.03 -4.80
N PHE A 64 16.79 -8.14 -5.48
CA PHE A 64 15.46 -7.73 -5.08
C PHE A 64 14.47 -7.96 -6.21
N GLY A 65 13.32 -8.53 -5.88
CA GLY A 65 12.21 -8.70 -6.80
C GLY A 65 10.96 -8.04 -6.23
N PHE A 66 10.47 -7.01 -6.90
CA PHE A 66 9.27 -6.28 -6.51
C PHE A 66 8.18 -6.47 -7.55
N LYS A 67 6.94 -6.65 -7.10
CA LYS A 67 5.77 -6.76 -7.97
C LYS A 67 4.92 -5.51 -7.84
N LYS A 68 4.58 -4.89 -8.99
CA LYS A 68 3.68 -3.73 -8.99
C LYS A 68 2.33 -4.09 -8.38
N VAL A 69 1.89 -3.30 -7.43
CA VAL A 69 0.57 -3.37 -6.79
C VAL A 69 -0.35 -2.34 -7.43
N ASP A 70 0.08 -1.07 -7.48
CA ASP A 70 -0.78 0.02 -7.93
C ASP A 70 0.01 1.16 -8.59
N GLU A 71 -0.71 2.03 -9.30
CA GLU A 71 -0.23 3.33 -9.75
C GLU A 71 -0.83 4.41 -8.87
N LEU A 72 0.03 5.28 -8.35
CA LEU A 72 -0.41 6.32 -7.43
C LEU A 72 -0.87 7.56 -8.20
N ARG A 73 -1.78 8.32 -7.59
CA ARG A 73 -2.31 9.56 -8.18
C ARG A 73 -1.20 10.53 -8.60
N TYR A 74 -0.15 10.68 -7.78
CA TYR A 74 1.09 11.41 -8.05
C TYR A 74 2.18 11.00 -7.04
N GLY A 75 3.42 11.43 -7.28
CA GLY A 75 4.54 11.22 -6.38
C GLY A 75 4.54 12.20 -5.21
N GLU A 76 5.73 12.63 -4.77
CA GLU A 76 5.88 13.66 -3.73
C GLU A 76 5.28 15.00 -4.18
N ASN A 77 5.45 15.32 -5.47
CA ASN A 77 4.89 16.51 -6.09
C ASN A 77 3.89 16.15 -7.20
N PRO A 78 2.88 16.99 -7.49
CA PRO A 78 1.79 16.69 -8.43
C PRO A 78 2.22 16.35 -9.87
N HIS A 79 3.39 16.80 -10.31
CA HIS A 79 3.91 16.53 -11.65
C HIS A 79 4.72 15.22 -11.74
N GLN A 80 4.99 14.56 -10.63
CA GLN A 80 5.74 13.30 -10.55
C GLN A 80 4.81 12.12 -10.68
N ARG A 81 5.28 11.07 -11.36
CA ARG A 81 4.60 9.75 -11.36
C ARG A 81 5.16 8.88 -10.26
N ALA A 82 4.30 8.08 -9.64
CA ALA A 82 4.70 7.11 -8.63
C ALA A 82 3.94 5.80 -8.80
N LYS A 83 4.54 4.71 -8.36
CA LYS A 83 3.97 3.37 -8.37
C LYS A 83 4.30 2.67 -7.07
N LEU A 84 3.35 1.91 -6.57
CA LEU A 84 3.53 1.05 -5.41
C LEU A 84 3.96 -0.35 -5.86
N TYR A 85 5.01 -0.86 -5.24
CA TYR A 85 5.49 -2.22 -5.44
C TYR A 85 5.53 -2.96 -4.11
N ASN A 86 5.21 -4.24 -4.14
CA ASN A 86 5.30 -5.13 -2.98
C ASN A 86 6.54 -6.02 -3.05
N ASP A 87 7.14 -6.23 -1.88
CA ASP A 87 8.17 -7.24 -1.64
C ASP A 87 7.52 -8.45 -0.95
N ASN A 88 7.41 -9.58 -1.65
CA ASN A 88 6.76 -10.77 -1.11
C ASN A 88 7.50 -11.42 0.08
N PHE A 89 8.71 -10.99 0.41
CA PHE A 89 9.44 -11.44 1.60
C PHE A 89 9.23 -10.53 2.82
N VAL A 90 8.59 -9.38 2.62
CA VAL A 90 8.30 -8.44 3.69
C VAL A 90 6.79 -8.40 3.90
N ASN A 91 6.37 -8.76 5.12
CA ASN A 91 4.98 -8.55 5.50
C ASN A 91 4.82 -7.09 5.90
N SER A 92 4.27 -6.29 5.01
CA SER A 92 4.00 -4.87 5.25
C SER A 92 2.49 -4.61 5.22
N PHE A 93 2.08 -3.54 5.87
CA PHE A 93 0.71 -3.04 5.79
C PHE A 93 0.23 -2.91 4.33
N PHE A 94 1.07 -2.39 3.44
CA PHE A 94 0.74 -2.18 2.03
C PHE A 94 0.56 -3.45 1.20
N SER A 95 0.95 -4.61 1.72
CA SER A 95 0.72 -5.89 1.04
C SER A 95 -0.74 -6.32 1.06
N ASN A 96 -1.52 -5.85 2.04
CA ASN A 96 -2.84 -6.40 2.37
C ASN A 96 -3.91 -5.34 2.67
N TYR A 97 -3.65 -4.05 2.44
CA TYR A 97 -4.69 -3.04 2.65
C TYR A 97 -5.75 -3.08 1.55
N ILE A 98 -6.96 -2.71 1.91
CA ILE A 98 -8.08 -2.56 0.99
C ILE A 98 -8.61 -1.14 1.13
N GLN A 99 -8.62 -0.40 0.02
CA GLN A 99 -9.27 0.90 -0.02
C GLN A 99 -10.77 0.72 -0.24
N LEU A 100 -11.56 1.09 0.76
CA LEU A 100 -13.03 0.93 0.73
C LEU A 100 -13.72 2.09 0.04
N ASN A 101 -13.15 3.29 0.11
CA ASN A 101 -13.75 4.51 -0.43
C ASN A 101 -12.66 5.55 -0.78
N GLY A 102 -13.05 6.59 -1.51
CA GLY A 102 -12.25 7.78 -1.75
C GLY A 102 -11.44 7.73 -3.05
N LYS A 103 -10.57 8.73 -3.21
CA LYS A 103 -9.71 8.91 -4.38
C LYS A 103 -8.47 8.02 -4.28
N GLU A 104 -7.85 7.72 -5.43
CA GLU A 104 -6.53 7.09 -5.49
C GLU A 104 -5.53 7.81 -4.57
N LEU A 105 -4.74 7.03 -3.85
CA LEU A 105 -3.75 7.57 -2.91
C LEU A 105 -2.56 8.18 -3.65
N SER A 106 -1.99 9.22 -3.08
CA SER A 106 -0.70 9.78 -3.50
C SER A 106 0.45 9.15 -2.71
N PHE A 107 1.69 9.39 -3.15
CA PHE A 107 2.87 9.01 -2.37
C PHE A 107 2.84 9.60 -0.95
N ASN A 108 2.46 10.87 -0.81
CA ASN A 108 2.38 11.52 0.50
C ASN A 108 1.33 10.87 1.40
N ASN A 109 0.16 10.49 0.84
CA ASN A 109 -0.84 9.77 1.61
C ASN A 109 -0.30 8.43 2.13
N LEU A 110 0.42 7.67 1.29
CA LEU A 110 1.00 6.39 1.70
C LEU A 110 2.12 6.56 2.73
N ASN A 111 2.96 7.58 2.58
CA ASN A 111 4.03 7.87 3.53
C ASN A 111 3.48 8.24 4.91
N ASP A 112 2.50 9.13 4.95
CA ASP A 112 1.83 9.53 6.18
C ASP A 112 1.06 8.36 6.80
N LEU A 113 0.35 7.58 5.97
CA LEU A 113 -0.39 6.39 6.40
C LEU A 113 0.53 5.32 7.01
N ASN A 114 1.70 5.06 6.38
CA ASN A 114 2.68 4.13 6.93
C ASN A 114 3.12 4.54 8.34
N THR A 115 3.50 5.81 8.50
CA THR A 115 3.92 6.34 9.80
C THR A 115 2.78 6.26 10.84
N ALA A 116 1.55 6.56 10.45
CA ALA A 116 0.40 6.49 11.35
C ALA A 116 0.10 5.06 11.80
N VAL A 117 0.15 4.10 10.86
CA VAL A 117 -0.09 2.67 11.15
C VAL A 117 1.04 2.07 12.00
N GLU A 118 2.30 2.35 11.67
CA GLU A 118 3.45 1.89 12.48
C GLU A 118 3.36 2.42 13.91
N LEU A 119 3.11 3.71 14.07
CA LEU A 119 2.94 4.28 15.41
C LEU A 119 1.73 3.70 16.15
N CYS A 120 0.62 3.47 15.44
CA CYS A 120 -0.58 2.88 16.04
C CYS A 120 -0.35 1.43 16.48
N ALA A 121 0.52 0.70 15.77
CA ALA A 121 0.87 -0.69 16.09
C ALA A 121 1.72 -0.84 17.38
N GLU A 122 2.36 0.24 17.86
CA GLU A 122 3.05 0.25 19.16
C GLU A 122 2.08 0.13 20.35
N PHE A 123 0.80 0.42 20.11
CA PHE A 123 -0.25 0.29 21.14
C PHE A 123 -0.94 -1.06 20.99
N SER A 124 -0.71 -1.92 21.99
CA SER A 124 -1.30 -3.26 21.98
C SER A 124 -2.81 -3.19 22.23
N ALA A 125 -3.60 -3.85 21.37
CA ALA A 125 -5.01 -4.10 21.63
C ALA A 125 -5.24 -5.16 22.76
N ALA A 126 -4.17 -5.73 23.34
CA ALA A 126 -4.25 -6.80 24.34
C ALA A 126 -4.77 -6.33 25.71
N ASP A 127 -4.76 -5.03 25.97
CA ASP A 127 -5.17 -4.44 27.25
C ASP A 127 -6.60 -3.86 27.23
N ASP A 128 -7.44 -4.30 26.28
CA ASP A 128 -8.78 -3.75 26.03
C ASP A 128 -8.77 -2.22 25.84
N GLU A 129 -7.68 -1.69 25.27
CA GLU A 129 -7.53 -0.29 24.95
C GLU A 129 -7.44 -0.07 23.45
N PHE A 130 -8.23 0.87 22.98
CA PHE A 130 -8.17 1.34 21.60
C PHE A 130 -7.18 2.48 21.51
N ALA A 131 -6.39 2.51 20.42
CA ALA A 131 -5.49 3.61 20.12
C ALA A 131 -5.95 4.34 18.85
N ALA A 132 -5.79 5.65 18.86
CA ALA A 132 -5.97 6.51 17.70
C ALA A 132 -4.73 7.38 17.52
N VAL A 133 -4.19 7.39 16.30
CA VAL A 133 -3.06 8.23 15.87
C VAL A 133 -3.54 9.15 14.79
N ALA A 134 -3.52 10.45 15.05
CA ALA A 134 -3.75 11.50 14.07
C ALA A 134 -2.41 12.07 13.63
N LEU A 135 -2.19 12.14 12.31
CA LEU A 135 -0.92 12.48 11.72
C LEU A 135 -1.09 13.42 10.54
N LYS A 136 -0.15 14.35 10.39
CA LYS A 136 -0.07 15.24 9.24
C LYS A 136 1.39 15.52 8.88
N HIS A 137 1.73 15.38 7.58
CA HIS A 137 3.08 15.58 7.07
C HIS A 137 4.14 14.77 7.84
N ALA A 138 3.88 13.47 7.96
CA ALA A 138 4.71 12.50 8.69
C ALA A 138 4.98 12.85 10.18
N THR A 139 4.17 13.74 10.76
CA THR A 139 4.32 14.17 12.16
C THR A 139 3.01 13.96 12.91
N PRO A 140 3.03 13.20 14.03
CA PRO A 140 1.85 13.05 14.89
C PRO A 140 1.39 14.40 15.47
N CYS A 141 0.11 14.71 15.31
CA CYS A 141 -0.54 15.88 15.92
C CYS A 141 -1.46 15.48 17.09
N GLY A 142 -1.83 14.20 17.17
CA GLY A 142 -2.59 13.68 18.30
C GLY A 142 -2.45 12.17 18.38
N VAL A 143 -2.09 11.66 19.57
CA VAL A 143 -2.02 10.21 19.86
C VAL A 143 -2.70 9.98 21.20
N ALA A 144 -3.65 9.05 21.25
CA ALA A 144 -4.35 8.75 22.48
C ALA A 144 -4.87 7.33 22.54
N VAL A 145 -5.10 6.86 23.76
CA VAL A 145 -5.77 5.61 24.06
C VAL A 145 -7.10 5.85 24.77
N GLY A 146 -8.04 4.95 24.59
CA GLY A 146 -9.36 4.99 25.17
C GLY A 146 -9.98 3.61 25.35
N LYS A 147 -11.07 3.54 26.11
CA LYS A 147 -11.82 2.28 26.31
C LYS A 147 -12.77 1.96 25.15
N THR A 148 -13.00 2.93 24.26
CA THR A 148 -13.77 2.77 23.02
C THR A 148 -13.02 3.44 21.87
N PRO A 149 -13.28 3.03 20.61
CA PRO A 149 -12.72 3.70 19.43
C PRO A 149 -13.06 5.21 19.42
N ALA A 150 -14.28 5.56 19.75
CA ALA A 150 -14.74 6.94 19.84
C ALA A 150 -13.99 7.76 20.89
N GLU A 151 -13.74 7.18 22.08
CA GLU A 151 -12.97 7.85 23.15
C GLU A 151 -11.51 8.08 22.70
N ALA A 152 -10.87 7.05 22.13
CA ALA A 152 -9.50 7.14 21.65
C ALA A 152 -9.36 8.25 20.58
N PHE A 153 -10.25 8.25 19.58
CA PHE A 153 -10.21 9.27 18.53
C PHE A 153 -10.52 10.67 19.08
N ARG A 154 -11.52 10.81 19.95
CA ARG A 154 -11.85 12.11 20.54
C ARG A 154 -10.67 12.73 21.29
N LYS A 155 -9.96 11.95 22.10
CA LYS A 155 -8.77 12.41 22.81
C LYS A 155 -7.64 12.81 21.85
N ALA A 156 -7.38 12.00 20.80
CA ALA A 156 -6.39 12.32 19.78
C ALA A 156 -6.76 13.60 19.02
N PHE A 157 -8.03 13.78 18.69
CA PHE A 157 -8.55 14.97 18.04
C PHE A 157 -8.43 16.22 18.92
N GLU A 158 -8.71 16.09 20.23
CA GLU A 158 -8.64 17.20 21.18
C GLU A 158 -7.23 17.65 21.51
N ALA A 159 -6.22 16.80 21.26
CA ALA A 159 -4.82 17.15 21.46
C ALA A 159 -4.38 18.31 20.55
N ASP A 160 -4.80 18.33 19.29
CA ASP A 160 -4.57 19.45 18.37
C ASP A 160 -5.62 19.48 17.25
N ARG A 161 -6.74 20.13 17.54
CA ARG A 161 -7.88 20.25 16.62
C ARG A 161 -7.57 21.03 15.33
N LEU A 162 -6.55 21.87 15.35
CA LEU A 162 -6.20 22.67 14.18
C LEU A 162 -5.31 21.88 13.22
N SER A 163 -4.29 21.20 13.75
CA SER A 163 -3.33 20.47 12.91
C SER A 163 -3.91 19.22 12.27
N ILE A 164 -4.90 18.58 12.89
CA ILE A 164 -5.54 17.36 12.38
C ILE A 164 -6.35 17.60 11.10
N PHE A 165 -6.77 18.83 10.80
CA PHE A 165 -7.55 19.14 9.59
C PHE A 165 -6.79 18.76 8.33
N GLY A 166 -7.37 17.88 7.48
CA GLY A 166 -6.73 17.32 6.29
C GLY A 166 -5.60 16.35 6.64
N GLY A 167 -5.63 15.79 7.84
CA GLY A 167 -4.67 14.78 8.29
C GLY A 167 -5.12 13.35 7.98
N ILE A 168 -4.31 12.41 8.44
CA ILE A 168 -4.52 10.97 8.35
C ILE A 168 -4.73 10.41 9.75
N VAL A 169 -5.66 9.48 9.91
CA VAL A 169 -5.93 8.80 11.18
C VAL A 169 -5.72 7.29 11.01
N ALA A 170 -4.97 6.69 11.93
CA ALA A 170 -4.90 5.24 12.10
C ALA A 170 -5.46 4.82 13.45
N MET A 171 -6.20 3.70 13.45
CA MET A 171 -6.75 3.10 14.67
C MET A 171 -6.35 1.62 14.74
N ASN A 172 -6.15 1.09 15.95
CA ASN A 172 -5.84 -0.32 16.18
C ASN A 172 -7.10 -1.20 16.37
N GLY A 173 -8.29 -0.60 16.39
CA GLY A 173 -9.57 -1.28 16.53
C GLY A 173 -10.56 -0.96 15.42
N ILE A 174 -11.70 -1.67 15.42
CA ILE A 174 -12.79 -1.43 14.48
C ILE A 174 -13.41 -0.06 14.74
N VAL A 175 -13.53 0.75 13.69
CA VAL A 175 -14.23 2.04 13.75
C VAL A 175 -15.73 1.79 13.76
N ASP A 176 -16.39 2.21 14.80
CA ASP A 176 -17.85 2.13 14.96
C ASP A 176 -18.56 3.43 14.55
N ALA A 177 -19.87 3.44 14.58
CA ALA A 177 -20.70 4.58 14.20
C ALA A 177 -20.46 5.81 15.10
N GLU A 178 -20.13 5.62 16.40
CA GLU A 178 -19.85 6.72 17.30
C GLU A 178 -18.53 7.40 16.92
N ALA A 179 -17.46 6.61 16.68
CA ALA A 179 -16.18 7.13 16.23
C ALA A 179 -16.30 7.83 14.86
N ALA A 180 -17.01 7.20 13.90
CA ALA A 180 -17.25 7.76 12.58
C ALA A 180 -18.00 9.10 12.65
N SER A 181 -18.99 9.22 13.54
CA SER A 181 -19.74 10.47 13.74
C SER A 181 -18.86 11.62 14.21
N ILE A 182 -17.87 11.35 15.06
CA ILE A 182 -16.90 12.36 15.49
C ILE A 182 -15.92 12.69 14.35
N MET A 183 -15.45 11.65 13.60
CA MET A 183 -14.55 11.84 12.46
C MET A 183 -15.17 12.71 11.37
N LYS A 184 -16.49 12.60 11.15
CA LYS A 184 -17.24 13.38 10.16
C LYS A 184 -17.27 14.89 10.46
N GLU A 185 -17.05 15.31 11.71
CA GLU A 185 -17.03 16.73 12.07
C GLU A 185 -15.84 17.50 11.47
N ILE A 186 -14.83 16.78 10.97
CA ILE A 186 -13.61 17.34 10.41
C ILE A 186 -13.25 16.69 9.09
N PHE A 187 -12.63 17.44 8.19
CA PHE A 187 -12.07 16.84 6.97
C PHE A 187 -10.82 16.04 7.29
N LEU A 188 -10.86 14.73 7.01
CA LEU A 188 -9.72 13.80 7.06
C LEU A 188 -9.45 13.28 5.65
N GLU A 189 -8.18 13.22 5.24
CA GLU A 189 -7.81 12.67 3.93
C GLU A 189 -7.89 11.14 3.91
N VAL A 190 -7.44 10.48 4.99
CA VAL A 190 -7.45 9.01 5.10
C VAL A 190 -7.79 8.60 6.52
N VAL A 191 -8.61 7.57 6.65
CA VAL A 191 -8.82 6.85 7.90
C VAL A 191 -8.49 5.39 7.68
N ALA A 192 -7.57 4.82 8.46
CA ALA A 192 -7.17 3.43 8.42
C ALA A 192 -7.50 2.72 9.73
N ALA A 193 -8.01 1.50 9.62
CA ALA A 193 -8.34 0.66 10.76
C ALA A 193 -8.34 -0.83 10.34
N PRO A 194 -8.31 -1.78 11.27
CA PRO A 194 -8.53 -3.20 10.98
C PRO A 194 -9.89 -3.49 10.35
N GLY A 195 -10.88 -2.62 10.55
CA GLY A 195 -12.21 -2.72 9.98
C GLY A 195 -13.10 -1.53 10.36
N PHE A 196 -14.29 -1.52 9.75
CA PHE A 196 -15.34 -0.53 10.00
C PHE A 196 -16.67 -1.28 10.14
N THR A 197 -17.56 -0.81 11.00
CA THR A 197 -18.93 -1.32 11.00
C THR A 197 -19.70 -0.82 9.76
N GLU A 198 -20.77 -1.49 9.38
CA GLU A 198 -21.60 -1.07 8.24
C GLU A 198 -22.14 0.35 8.46
N GLU A 199 -22.62 0.63 9.66
CA GLU A 199 -23.12 1.96 10.03
C GLU A 199 -22.02 3.04 9.97
N ALA A 200 -20.78 2.70 10.33
CA ALA A 200 -19.65 3.64 10.23
C ALA A 200 -19.32 3.98 8.77
N LEU A 201 -19.48 3.02 7.86
CA LEU A 201 -19.26 3.25 6.42
C LEU A 201 -20.38 4.06 5.75
N GLU A 202 -21.59 4.06 6.31
CA GLU A 202 -22.71 4.88 5.83
C GLU A 202 -22.61 6.35 6.25
N ILE A 203 -21.88 6.67 7.33
CA ILE A 203 -21.67 8.00 7.87
C ILE A 203 -20.66 8.78 7.05
#